data_4ede7fca33e43e8f774274fc078073ad
#
_entry.id   4ede7fca33e43e8f774274fc078073ad
#
_cell.length_a   1.000
_cell.length_b   1.000
_cell.length_c   1.000
_cell.angle_alpha   90.00
_cell.angle_beta   90.00
_cell.angle_gamma   90.00
#
_symmetry.space_group_name_H-M   'P 1'
#
loop_
_entity.id
_entity.type
_entity.pdbx_description
1 polymer ?
#
loop_
_entity_poly.entity_id
_entity_poly.type
_entity_poly.pdbx_seq_one_letter_code
_entity_poly.pdbx_strand_id
1 'polypeptide(L)'
;MLKIVSGLIAIMLTFAASAGIVRWNNVPDCRNQAFWSKLKSHKQYENLIKRADEMAAAELVSPLPYYLEVIKTGNRSNYEHRHNQLRMIGPLVVAYCTTGNVKYLKNIEARFNIILSLPTWVISAHDLTLTGYKQEEVLIDLFSAKMGSEIATTLCILEPVLDKKLYSKMRKALFHHIINPIEEVVEGKSPAERFWWLNGTNNWNTICKEGVISTVLRIGMEQERIEKILKLFFDNFENYMANFGNEGYCDEGLSYWGGSCGKYLSLAALLKQYDGRDVLSGEPRMLKAIMYPENIMMAPGCYPALNDCRIDAKPPVYVLQLRDILLGKRNGFSEDIEFTDEIASICLRLNYPVDNRLCEVRNENPFSRFVEAGCFVMRQTAASPLSVAFEGGHNRESHNHNDLGTYIIAVNGVPVVVDPGRGGYTADTFGPRRYESNLLNSYGHSVPRINGRLQTNRVGGDAFNPPKNLTPIKYIQAVLLKHELTLERGFVKFDISRGYNQIKSLKKLERSLLFDRKEGGKITVTDEAAFSEVAEFEGAVITLSKITELGNNKYLLQWDGKHLDWKAQQLMLEVKSSVPYKFSIDTIKEKNRFNLPIYRLAFTTAEKCKNIKMEFIYTPVK
;
A
#
# COMPACT_ATOMS: atom_id res chain seq x y z
N MET A 1 -12.39 -22.17 -25.30
CA MET A 1 -11.53 -22.37 -24.13
C MET A 1 -10.36 -23.35 -24.35
N LEU A 2 -9.92 -23.60 -25.57
CA LEU A 2 -8.82 -24.57 -25.84
C LEU A 2 -7.75 -24.04 -26.80
N LYS A 3 -7.63 -22.71 -27.00
CA LYS A 3 -6.62 -22.11 -27.91
C LYS A 3 -5.65 -21.11 -27.24
N ILE A 4 -5.76 -20.85 -25.94
CA ILE A 4 -4.85 -19.93 -25.21
C ILE A 4 -3.73 -20.70 -24.50
N VAL A 5 -3.88 -22.01 -24.29
CA VAL A 5 -2.84 -22.86 -23.65
C VAL A 5 -1.71 -23.23 -24.63
N SER A 6 -1.91 -23.10 -25.94
CA SER A 6 -0.92 -23.51 -26.94
C SER A 6 0.16 -22.46 -27.26
N GLY A 7 0.01 -21.21 -26.79
CA GLY A 7 1.01 -20.16 -26.98
C GLY A 7 2.13 -20.18 -25.94
N LEU A 8 1.85 -20.65 -24.72
CA LEU A 8 2.83 -20.75 -23.62
C LEU A 8 3.72 -22.01 -23.71
N ILE A 9 3.31 -23.01 -24.48
CA ILE A 9 4.06 -24.27 -24.64
C ILE A 9 5.11 -24.17 -25.76
N ALA A 10 4.97 -23.23 -26.70
CA ALA A 10 5.87 -23.14 -27.85
C ALA A 10 7.21 -22.43 -27.56
N ILE A 11 7.35 -21.72 -26.43
CA ILE A 11 8.62 -21.07 -26.00
C ILE A 11 9.45 -21.98 -25.10
N MET A 12 8.87 -23.07 -24.58
CA MET A 12 9.57 -24.04 -23.71
C MET A 12 10.48 -25.05 -24.43
N LEU A 13 10.66 -24.96 -25.73
CA LEU A 13 11.33 -26.06 -26.49
C LEU A 13 12.64 -25.73 -27.18
N THR A 14 13.34 -24.65 -26.81
CA THR A 14 14.67 -24.36 -27.42
C THR A 14 15.81 -24.10 -26.44
N PHE A 15 15.70 -24.41 -25.17
CA PHE A 15 16.86 -24.52 -24.27
C PHE A 15 17.07 -25.97 -23.85
N ALA A 16 17.65 -26.77 -24.78
CA ALA A 16 18.22 -28.06 -24.42
C ALA A 16 19.47 -27.83 -23.56
N ALA A 17 19.31 -28.15 -22.28
CA ALA A 17 20.29 -28.65 -21.33
C ALA A 17 21.80 -28.41 -21.65
N SER A 18 22.36 -27.37 -21.14
CA SER A 18 23.61 -27.51 -20.42
C SER A 18 23.28 -27.46 -18.92
N ALA A 19 23.60 -28.52 -18.19
CA ALA A 19 23.51 -28.58 -16.72
C ALA A 19 24.57 -27.63 -16.10
N GLY A 20 24.46 -26.32 -16.38
CA GLY A 20 25.37 -25.29 -15.96
C GLY A 20 24.77 -24.43 -14.87
N ILE A 21 25.58 -24.04 -13.92
CA ILE A 21 25.22 -23.03 -12.90
C ILE A 21 24.98 -21.70 -13.63
N VAL A 22 23.75 -21.19 -13.55
CA VAL A 22 23.37 -19.88 -14.06
C VAL A 22 23.55 -18.88 -12.93
N ARG A 23 24.27 -17.83 -13.22
CA ARG A 23 24.39 -16.64 -12.38
C ARG A 23 24.14 -15.43 -13.26
N TRP A 24 23.10 -14.70 -12.93
CA TRP A 24 22.71 -13.54 -13.70
C TRP A 24 22.88 -12.26 -12.90
N ASN A 25 23.35 -11.24 -13.56
CA ASN A 25 23.36 -9.88 -13.03
C ASN A 25 23.01 -8.92 -14.14
N ASN A 26 22.11 -7.99 -13.85
CA ASN A 26 21.66 -7.00 -14.82
C ASN A 26 22.58 -5.78 -14.95
N VAL A 27 23.68 -5.73 -14.19
CA VAL A 27 24.76 -4.74 -14.35
C VAL A 27 26.10 -5.41 -14.19
N PRO A 28 27.20 -4.87 -14.78
CA PRO A 28 28.53 -5.43 -14.65
C PRO A 28 29.10 -5.26 -13.23
N ASP A 29 30.16 -6.02 -12.93
CA ASP A 29 30.89 -5.89 -11.65
C ASP A 29 31.56 -4.51 -11.50
N CYS A 30 32.02 -4.22 -10.28
CA CYS A 30 32.59 -2.91 -9.90
C CYS A 30 33.84 -2.50 -10.68
N ARG A 31 34.51 -3.41 -11.39
CA ARG A 31 35.71 -3.11 -12.19
C ARG A 31 35.38 -2.51 -13.54
N ASN A 32 34.15 -2.61 -14.03
CA ASN A 32 33.73 -2.04 -15.31
C ASN A 32 33.53 -0.52 -15.19
N GLN A 33 34.64 0.20 -15.16
CA GLN A 33 34.62 1.67 -15.02
C GLN A 33 33.94 2.38 -16.21
N ALA A 34 33.96 1.77 -17.41
CA ALA A 34 33.25 2.31 -18.57
C ALA A 34 31.73 2.34 -18.37
N PHE A 35 31.19 1.42 -17.58
CA PHE A 35 29.77 1.42 -17.20
C PHE A 35 29.51 2.39 -16.04
N TRP A 36 30.23 2.23 -14.93
CA TRP A 36 29.94 2.96 -13.68
C TRP A 36 30.20 4.45 -13.79
N SER A 37 31.23 4.88 -14.55
CA SER A 37 31.54 6.29 -14.74
C SER A 37 30.42 7.06 -15.46
N LYS A 38 29.56 6.40 -16.24
CA LYS A 38 28.40 7.05 -16.87
C LYS A 38 27.43 7.64 -15.86
N LEU A 39 27.37 7.07 -14.65
CA LEU A 39 26.53 7.62 -13.57
C LEU A 39 26.99 8.99 -13.10
N LYS A 40 28.28 9.38 -13.28
CA LYS A 40 28.80 10.68 -12.85
C LYS A 40 28.11 11.86 -13.56
N SER A 41 27.57 11.64 -14.76
CA SER A 41 26.80 12.62 -15.50
C SER A 41 25.32 12.64 -15.17
N HIS A 42 24.83 11.71 -14.33
CA HIS A 42 23.43 11.64 -13.97
C HIS A 42 23.07 12.72 -12.95
N LYS A 43 21.96 13.43 -13.16
CA LYS A 43 21.51 14.56 -12.32
C LYS A 43 21.44 14.24 -10.82
N GLN A 44 21.13 12.99 -10.46
CA GLN A 44 21.03 12.54 -9.06
C GLN A 44 22.35 11.97 -8.48
N TYR A 45 23.45 12.02 -9.22
CA TYR A 45 24.70 11.41 -8.79
C TYR A 45 25.27 12.04 -7.50
N GLU A 46 25.30 13.37 -7.42
CA GLU A 46 25.80 14.09 -6.24
C GLU A 46 24.98 13.76 -4.99
N ASN A 47 23.65 13.71 -5.12
CA ASN A 47 22.77 13.32 -4.01
C ASN A 47 23.03 11.88 -3.55
N LEU A 48 23.30 10.98 -4.49
CA LEU A 48 23.64 9.58 -4.20
C LEU A 48 24.96 9.47 -3.44
N ILE A 49 26.00 10.22 -3.86
CA ILE A 49 27.31 10.24 -3.18
C ILE A 49 27.19 10.87 -1.79
N LYS A 50 26.49 12.00 -1.64
CA LYS A 50 26.21 12.61 -0.33
C LYS A 50 25.53 11.62 0.61
N ARG A 51 24.55 10.87 0.13
CA ARG A 51 23.87 9.86 0.92
C ARG A 51 24.79 8.69 1.29
N ALA A 52 25.67 8.27 0.38
CA ALA A 52 26.70 7.27 0.68
C ALA A 52 27.67 7.75 1.76
N ASP A 53 28.06 9.02 1.76
CA ASP A 53 28.90 9.61 2.79
C ASP A 53 28.21 9.67 4.15
N GLU A 54 26.96 10.07 4.19
CA GLU A 54 26.13 10.04 5.41
C GLU A 54 26.03 8.63 5.96
N MET A 55 25.76 7.64 5.09
CA MET A 55 25.68 6.23 5.48
C MET A 55 27.01 5.66 5.96
N ALA A 56 28.14 6.07 5.35
CA ALA A 56 29.48 5.64 5.75
C ALA A 56 29.95 6.26 7.08
N ALA A 57 29.46 7.46 7.39
CA ALA A 57 29.75 8.17 8.64
C ALA A 57 28.85 7.74 9.80
N ALA A 58 27.67 7.17 9.51
CA ALA A 58 26.71 6.77 10.53
C ALA A 58 27.24 5.60 11.37
N GLU A 59 26.99 5.65 12.68
CA GLU A 59 27.30 4.53 13.58
C GLU A 59 26.49 3.29 13.20
N LEU A 60 27.15 2.16 13.07
CA LEU A 60 26.52 0.87 12.80
C LEU A 60 26.22 0.15 14.11
N VAL A 61 24.95 0.10 14.46
CA VAL A 61 24.45 -0.58 15.66
C VAL A 61 23.70 -1.84 15.27
N SER A 62 24.04 -2.98 15.86
CA SER A 62 23.30 -4.22 15.67
C SER A 62 21.85 -4.05 16.10
N PRO A 63 20.85 -4.51 15.31
CA PRO A 63 19.45 -4.53 15.72
C PRO A 63 19.16 -5.54 16.85
N LEU A 64 20.02 -6.54 17.02
CA LEU A 64 19.79 -7.70 17.89
C LEU A 64 19.37 -7.34 19.34
N PRO A 65 19.97 -6.35 20.04
CA PRO A 65 19.54 -5.97 21.37
C PRO A 65 18.07 -5.49 21.47
N TYR A 66 17.50 -5.04 20.33
CA TYR A 66 16.15 -4.53 20.25
C TYR A 66 15.14 -5.59 19.78
N TYR A 67 15.59 -6.82 19.48
CA TYR A 67 14.71 -7.87 18.94
C TYR A 67 13.53 -8.18 19.88
N LEU A 68 13.82 -8.30 21.16
CA LEU A 68 12.80 -8.62 22.17
C LEU A 68 12.00 -7.40 22.65
N GLU A 69 12.35 -6.18 22.20
CA GLU A 69 11.65 -4.96 22.61
C GLU A 69 10.19 -4.97 22.16
N VAL A 70 9.91 -5.46 20.94
CA VAL A 70 8.55 -5.51 20.42
C VAL A 70 7.62 -6.36 21.29
N ILE A 71 8.11 -7.47 21.84
CA ILE A 71 7.32 -8.36 22.69
C ILE A 71 7.07 -7.73 24.07
N LYS A 72 8.08 -7.01 24.61
CA LYS A 72 8.01 -6.39 25.92
C LYS A 72 7.20 -5.09 25.94
N THR A 73 7.30 -4.28 24.90
CA THR A 73 6.80 -2.90 24.86
C THR A 73 5.85 -2.61 23.70
N GLY A 74 5.76 -3.50 22.69
CA GLY A 74 5.07 -3.27 21.43
C GLY A 74 5.82 -2.33 20.47
N ASN A 75 6.97 -1.78 20.86
CA ASN A 75 7.77 -0.88 20.02
C ASN A 75 8.61 -1.67 19.03
N ARG A 76 8.30 -1.52 17.75
CA ARG A 76 9.02 -2.16 16.63
C ARG A 76 10.03 -1.23 15.93
N SER A 77 9.94 0.07 16.17
CA SER A 77 10.64 1.10 15.38
C SER A 77 12.16 1.00 15.53
N ASN A 78 12.67 0.75 16.74
CA ASN A 78 14.11 0.67 17.00
C ASN A 78 14.78 -0.49 16.24
N TYR A 79 14.15 -1.66 16.22
CA TYR A 79 14.67 -2.81 15.48
C TYR A 79 14.59 -2.58 13.97
N GLU A 80 13.43 -2.19 13.47
CA GLU A 80 13.20 -2.00 12.03
C GLU A 80 14.10 -0.93 11.41
N HIS A 81 14.29 0.18 12.11
CA HIS A 81 15.19 1.23 11.64
C HIS A 81 16.62 0.70 11.43
N ARG A 82 17.18 0.00 12.43
CA ARG A 82 18.54 -0.56 12.35
C ARG A 82 18.65 -1.69 11.33
N HIS A 83 17.64 -2.55 11.26
CA HIS A 83 17.59 -3.61 10.26
C HIS A 83 17.58 -3.02 8.83
N ASN A 84 16.81 -1.98 8.59
CA ASN A 84 16.81 -1.27 7.31
C ASN A 84 18.16 -0.62 7.00
N GLN A 85 18.82 -0.02 7.99
CA GLN A 85 20.17 0.53 7.80
C GLN A 85 21.15 -0.55 7.31
N LEU A 86 21.06 -1.78 7.78
CA LEU A 86 21.97 -2.84 7.37
C LEU A 86 21.77 -3.26 5.89
N ARG A 87 20.55 -3.35 5.42
CA ARG A 87 20.23 -3.87 4.08
C ARG A 87 20.22 -2.80 2.98
N MET A 88 19.85 -1.57 3.29
CA MET A 88 19.78 -0.48 2.32
C MET A 88 21.18 0.07 2.05
N ILE A 89 21.91 -0.56 1.13
CA ILE A 89 23.33 -0.31 0.86
C ILE A 89 23.64 0.19 -0.56
N GLY A 90 22.60 0.43 -1.36
CA GLY A 90 22.73 0.84 -2.76
C GLY A 90 23.66 2.03 -2.98
N PRO A 91 23.51 3.17 -2.26
CA PRO A 91 24.40 4.31 -2.39
C PRO A 91 25.88 3.96 -2.12
N LEU A 92 26.16 3.12 -1.10
CA LEU A 92 27.52 2.71 -0.79
C LEU A 92 28.15 1.89 -1.91
N VAL A 93 27.38 0.94 -2.50
CA VAL A 93 27.84 0.11 -3.62
C VAL A 93 28.15 0.97 -4.83
N VAL A 94 27.25 1.86 -5.21
CA VAL A 94 27.45 2.77 -6.35
C VAL A 94 28.62 3.72 -6.11
N ALA A 95 28.74 4.30 -4.91
CA ALA A 95 29.85 5.19 -4.56
C ALA A 95 31.19 4.46 -4.65
N TYR A 96 31.29 3.21 -4.18
CA TYR A 96 32.49 2.40 -4.37
C TYR A 96 32.79 2.15 -5.86
N CYS A 97 31.81 1.72 -6.63
CA CYS A 97 31.98 1.41 -8.06
C CYS A 97 32.41 2.64 -8.89
N THR A 98 31.95 3.84 -8.51
CA THR A 98 32.24 5.07 -9.27
C THR A 98 33.49 5.80 -8.82
N THR A 99 33.93 5.61 -7.56
CA THR A 99 35.05 6.37 -6.97
C THR A 99 36.26 5.51 -6.61
N GLY A 100 36.07 4.21 -6.40
CA GLY A 100 37.08 3.31 -5.87
C GLY A 100 37.45 3.54 -4.40
N ASN A 101 36.71 4.40 -3.68
CA ASN A 101 37.08 4.76 -2.30
C ASN A 101 36.72 3.63 -1.33
N VAL A 102 37.77 3.04 -0.75
CA VAL A 102 37.68 1.88 0.15
C VAL A 102 36.81 2.11 1.40
N LYS A 103 36.53 3.37 1.80
CA LYS A 103 35.64 3.64 2.96
C LYS A 103 34.26 3.04 2.78
N TYR A 104 33.73 3.06 1.56
CA TYR A 104 32.41 2.50 1.25
C TYR A 104 32.43 0.96 1.32
N LEU A 105 33.46 0.33 0.75
CA LEU A 105 33.64 -1.13 0.81
C LEU A 105 33.74 -1.61 2.26
N LYS A 106 34.60 -0.96 3.07
CA LYS A 106 34.73 -1.30 4.50
C LYS A 106 33.42 -1.17 5.27
N ASN A 107 32.60 -0.16 4.95
CA ASN A 107 31.28 -0.01 5.58
C ASN A 107 30.32 -1.14 5.16
N ILE A 108 30.33 -1.55 3.88
CA ILE A 108 29.53 -2.70 3.39
C ILE A 108 29.97 -3.98 4.10
N GLU A 109 31.29 -4.24 4.21
CA GLU A 109 31.83 -5.41 4.90
C GLU A 109 31.46 -5.43 6.39
N ALA A 110 31.47 -4.26 7.05
CA ALA A 110 31.02 -4.13 8.44
C ALA A 110 29.54 -4.48 8.60
N ARG A 111 28.67 -4.01 7.69
CA ARG A 111 27.25 -4.38 7.66
C ARG A 111 27.04 -5.88 7.46
N PHE A 112 27.79 -6.49 6.54
CA PHE A 112 27.73 -7.93 6.31
C PHE A 112 28.13 -8.73 7.55
N ASN A 113 29.15 -8.31 8.28
CA ASN A 113 29.54 -8.97 9.53
C ASN A 113 28.43 -8.88 10.60
N ILE A 114 27.73 -7.76 10.70
CA ILE A 114 26.56 -7.64 11.60
C ILE A 114 25.44 -8.58 11.13
N ILE A 115 25.09 -8.58 9.84
CA ILE A 115 24.05 -9.43 9.27
C ILE A 115 24.34 -10.92 9.55
N LEU A 116 25.59 -11.35 9.41
CA LEU A 116 26.03 -12.72 9.72
C LEU A 116 25.91 -13.09 11.20
N SER A 117 25.86 -12.11 12.10
CA SER A 117 25.68 -12.35 13.54
C SER A 117 24.21 -12.44 13.97
N LEU A 118 23.26 -12.13 13.07
CA LEU A 118 21.85 -12.21 13.37
C LEU A 118 21.36 -13.66 13.33
N PRO A 119 20.62 -14.14 14.35
CA PRO A 119 20.09 -15.50 14.37
C PRO A 119 19.01 -15.72 13.29
N THR A 120 18.34 -14.65 12.89
CA THR A 120 17.30 -14.64 11.84
C THR A 120 17.32 -13.29 11.10
N TRP A 121 16.83 -13.29 9.86
CA TRP A 121 16.69 -12.08 9.03
C TRP A 121 15.28 -11.49 9.04
N VAL A 122 14.30 -12.17 9.65
CA VAL A 122 12.96 -11.61 9.84
C VAL A 122 12.98 -10.54 10.92
N ILE A 123 12.08 -9.57 10.83
CA ILE A 123 11.95 -8.57 11.89
C ILE A 123 11.18 -9.13 13.09
N SER A 124 11.49 -8.61 14.26
CA SER A 124 10.90 -9.09 15.51
C SER A 124 9.38 -9.01 15.57
N ALA A 125 8.76 -8.04 14.87
CA ALA A 125 7.31 -7.91 14.78
C ALA A 125 6.63 -9.04 13.98
N HIS A 126 7.40 -9.81 13.20
CA HIS A 126 6.92 -10.94 12.41
C HIS A 126 7.32 -12.30 12.99
N ASP A 127 7.98 -12.29 14.15
CA ASP A 127 8.44 -13.49 14.86
C ASP A 127 8.05 -13.42 16.35
N LEU A 128 6.76 -13.16 16.62
CA LEU A 128 6.26 -13.00 17.99
C LEU A 128 6.35 -14.28 18.83
N THR A 129 6.45 -15.44 18.19
CA THR A 129 6.68 -16.74 18.84
C THR A 129 8.16 -17.00 19.14
N LEU A 130 9.05 -16.16 18.59
CA LEU A 130 10.50 -16.32 18.67
C LEU A 130 11.05 -17.59 18.01
N THR A 131 10.30 -18.21 17.12
CA THR A 131 10.70 -19.44 16.43
C THR A 131 11.96 -19.20 15.56
N GLY A 132 11.97 -18.09 14.81
CA GLY A 132 13.13 -17.68 14.04
C GLY A 132 14.29 -17.22 14.91
N TYR A 133 14.03 -16.42 15.95
CA TYR A 133 15.05 -15.94 16.88
C TYR A 133 15.80 -17.09 17.60
N LYS A 134 15.07 -18.14 17.99
CA LYS A 134 15.63 -19.33 18.62
C LYS A 134 16.24 -20.33 17.63
N GLN A 135 16.14 -20.03 16.32
CA GLN A 135 16.60 -20.89 15.24
C GLN A 135 15.91 -22.28 15.22
N GLU A 136 14.68 -22.35 15.70
CA GLU A 136 13.83 -23.56 15.63
C GLU A 136 13.34 -23.80 14.21
N GLU A 137 13.12 -22.71 13.45
CA GLU A 137 12.71 -22.74 12.06
C GLU A 137 13.23 -21.51 11.30
N VAL A 138 13.57 -21.66 10.03
CA VAL A 138 13.90 -20.53 9.17
C VAL A 138 12.62 -19.93 8.61
N LEU A 139 12.34 -18.68 9.00
CA LEU A 139 11.21 -17.91 8.53
C LEU A 139 11.63 -16.97 7.39
N ILE A 140 10.70 -16.69 6.46
CA ILE A 140 10.89 -15.68 5.42
C ILE A 140 9.74 -14.68 5.49
N ASP A 141 10.07 -13.43 5.76
CA ASP A 141 9.16 -12.29 5.70
C ASP A 141 9.57 -11.32 4.60
N LEU A 142 8.83 -10.23 4.45
CA LEU A 142 9.13 -9.21 3.44
C LEU A 142 10.47 -8.48 3.69
N PHE A 143 10.98 -8.43 4.93
CA PHE A 143 12.28 -7.81 5.24
C PHE A 143 13.44 -8.75 4.91
N SER A 144 13.35 -10.02 5.27
CA SER A 144 14.35 -11.02 4.95
C SER A 144 14.44 -11.28 3.44
N ALA A 145 13.31 -11.32 2.73
CA ALA A 145 13.27 -11.44 1.27
C ALA A 145 14.00 -10.28 0.58
N LYS A 146 13.72 -9.04 1.01
CA LYS A 146 14.43 -7.85 0.52
C LYS A 146 15.92 -7.88 0.87
N MET A 147 16.28 -8.30 2.08
CA MET A 147 17.68 -8.44 2.49
C MET A 147 18.41 -9.43 1.58
N GLY A 148 17.77 -10.57 1.27
CA GLY A 148 18.31 -11.55 0.32
C GLY A 148 18.63 -10.94 -1.04
N SER A 149 17.69 -10.20 -1.62
CA SER A 149 17.85 -9.50 -2.90
C SER A 149 19.02 -8.50 -2.89
N GLU A 150 19.12 -7.68 -1.85
CA GLU A 150 20.16 -6.66 -1.70
C GLU A 150 21.56 -7.29 -1.54
N ILE A 151 21.68 -8.32 -0.71
CA ILE A 151 22.93 -9.05 -0.51
C ILE A 151 23.34 -9.76 -1.80
N ALA A 152 22.45 -10.51 -2.44
CA ALA A 152 22.76 -11.23 -3.67
C ALA A 152 23.22 -10.28 -4.79
N THR A 153 22.55 -9.13 -4.95
CA THR A 153 22.94 -8.11 -5.93
C THR A 153 24.32 -7.53 -5.59
N THR A 154 24.56 -7.21 -4.32
CA THR A 154 25.87 -6.68 -3.87
C THR A 154 27.00 -7.67 -4.08
N LEU A 155 26.78 -8.96 -3.77
CA LEU A 155 27.76 -10.00 -4.02
C LEU A 155 28.11 -10.12 -5.50
N CYS A 156 27.11 -10.00 -6.41
CA CYS A 156 27.37 -10.00 -7.84
C CYS A 156 28.26 -8.84 -8.28
N ILE A 157 28.03 -7.64 -7.76
CA ILE A 157 28.76 -6.43 -8.16
C ILE A 157 30.16 -6.40 -7.54
N LEU A 158 30.30 -6.76 -6.27
CA LEU A 158 31.53 -6.58 -5.49
C LEU A 158 32.37 -7.86 -5.36
N GLU A 159 31.97 -8.99 -5.97
CA GLU A 159 32.73 -10.26 -5.92
C GLU A 159 34.26 -10.10 -6.16
N PRO A 160 34.71 -9.28 -7.15
CA PRO A 160 36.11 -9.16 -7.44
C PRO A 160 36.95 -8.51 -6.34
N VAL A 161 36.32 -7.82 -5.39
CA VAL A 161 37.00 -6.97 -4.39
C VAL A 161 36.65 -7.32 -2.95
N LEU A 162 35.55 -8.05 -2.72
CA LEU A 162 35.20 -8.54 -1.38
C LEU A 162 36.19 -9.59 -0.86
N ASP A 163 36.42 -9.58 0.44
CA ASP A 163 37.14 -10.68 1.09
C ASP A 163 36.50 -12.03 0.76
N LYS A 164 37.29 -12.98 0.30
CA LYS A 164 36.80 -14.30 -0.16
C LYS A 164 36.08 -15.09 0.93
N LYS A 165 36.53 -14.95 2.20
CA LYS A 165 35.89 -15.65 3.33
C LYS A 165 34.54 -15.01 3.65
N LEU A 166 34.50 -13.68 3.64
CA LEU A 166 33.23 -12.94 3.85
C LEU A 166 32.24 -13.25 2.74
N TYR A 167 32.68 -13.20 1.47
CA TYR A 167 31.84 -13.59 0.32
C TYR A 167 31.26 -15.00 0.49
N SER A 168 32.11 -16.01 0.84
CA SER A 168 31.65 -17.38 1.03
C SER A 168 30.66 -17.52 2.18
N LYS A 169 30.88 -16.81 3.32
CA LYS A 169 29.93 -16.78 4.45
C LYS A 169 28.61 -16.18 4.06
N MET A 170 28.60 -15.04 3.38
CA MET A 170 27.36 -14.37 2.94
C MET A 170 26.59 -15.22 1.95
N ARG A 171 27.28 -15.88 1.00
CA ARG A 171 26.63 -16.81 0.07
C ARG A 171 25.97 -17.98 0.80
N LYS A 172 26.66 -18.58 1.79
CA LYS A 172 26.07 -19.65 2.63
C LYS A 172 24.86 -19.14 3.41
N ALA A 173 24.92 -17.92 3.94
CA ALA A 173 23.78 -17.32 4.65
C ALA A 173 22.56 -17.10 3.73
N LEU A 174 22.77 -16.70 2.46
CA LEU A 174 21.67 -16.61 1.48
C LEU A 174 21.01 -17.97 1.23
N PHE A 175 21.80 -19.04 1.09
CA PHE A 175 21.25 -20.39 0.98
C PHE A 175 20.45 -20.76 2.22
N HIS A 176 21.00 -20.55 3.42
CA HIS A 176 20.34 -20.89 4.67
C HIS A 176 19.05 -20.13 4.89
N HIS A 177 19.07 -18.79 4.75
CA HIS A 177 17.94 -17.94 5.13
C HIS A 177 16.88 -17.77 4.04
N ILE A 178 17.21 -18.00 2.76
CA ILE A 178 16.31 -17.73 1.63
C ILE A 178 16.09 -18.95 0.74
N ILE A 179 17.17 -19.59 0.24
CA ILE A 179 17.04 -20.56 -0.84
C ILE A 179 16.57 -21.92 -0.34
N ASN A 180 17.28 -22.51 0.63
CA ASN A 180 16.98 -23.87 1.12
C ASN A 180 15.54 -24.00 1.62
N PRO A 181 14.98 -23.03 2.41
CA PRO A 181 13.60 -23.13 2.87
C PRO A 181 12.57 -23.14 1.73
N ILE A 182 12.84 -22.42 0.64
CA ILE A 182 11.96 -22.41 -0.54
C ILE A 182 12.10 -23.72 -1.32
N GLU A 183 13.31 -24.23 -1.46
CA GLU A 183 13.54 -25.53 -2.12
C GLU A 183 12.89 -26.69 -1.36
N GLU A 184 12.90 -26.67 -0.03
CA GLU A 184 12.17 -27.65 0.77
C GLU A 184 10.68 -27.71 0.42
N VAL A 185 10.07 -26.55 0.12
CA VAL A 185 8.66 -26.48 -0.36
C VAL A 185 8.55 -26.99 -1.79
N VAL A 186 9.46 -26.57 -2.68
CA VAL A 186 9.50 -27.03 -4.09
C VAL A 186 9.62 -28.56 -4.18
N GLU A 187 10.40 -29.16 -3.30
CA GLU A 187 10.66 -30.60 -3.25
C GLU A 187 9.61 -31.39 -2.47
N GLY A 188 8.60 -30.72 -1.88
CA GLY A 188 7.57 -31.34 -1.06
C GLY A 188 8.03 -31.81 0.32
N LYS A 189 9.23 -31.41 0.76
CA LYS A 189 9.78 -31.70 2.09
C LYS A 189 9.16 -30.84 3.19
N SER A 190 8.61 -29.68 2.81
CA SER A 190 7.91 -28.75 3.69
C SER A 190 6.59 -28.30 3.02
N PRO A 191 5.51 -28.10 3.80
CA PRO A 191 4.24 -27.64 3.24
C PRO A 191 4.35 -26.18 2.77
N ALA A 192 3.64 -25.83 1.69
CA ALA A 192 3.61 -24.47 1.16
C ALA A 192 3.02 -23.45 2.16
N GLU A 193 2.16 -23.89 3.06
CA GLU A 193 1.55 -23.10 4.14
C GLU A 193 2.58 -22.57 5.14
N ARG A 194 3.78 -23.14 5.20
CA ARG A 194 4.92 -22.60 5.95
C ARG A 194 5.17 -21.13 5.58
N PHE A 195 5.04 -20.80 4.30
CA PHE A 195 5.13 -19.45 3.78
C PHE A 195 3.74 -18.99 3.34
N TRP A 196 2.88 -18.63 4.30
CA TRP A 196 1.49 -18.19 4.05
C TRP A 196 1.38 -17.13 2.96
N TRP A 197 2.41 -16.28 2.80
CA TRP A 197 2.46 -15.25 1.77
C TRP A 197 2.54 -15.80 0.34
N LEU A 198 2.91 -17.05 0.13
CA LEU A 198 2.83 -17.69 -1.19
C LEU A 198 1.40 -17.60 -1.76
N ASN A 199 0.40 -17.86 -0.90
CA ASN A 199 -1.01 -17.82 -1.23
C ASN A 199 -1.72 -16.55 -0.71
N GLY A 200 -0.96 -15.59 -0.16
CA GLY A 200 -1.49 -14.35 0.39
C GLY A 200 -2.16 -13.47 -0.66
N THR A 201 -3.18 -12.73 -0.24
CA THR A 201 -3.90 -11.77 -1.11
C THR A 201 -3.35 -10.35 -1.01
N ASN A 202 -2.45 -10.08 -0.06
CA ASN A 202 -1.92 -8.75 0.24
C ASN A 202 -0.49 -8.52 -0.30
N ASN A 203 0.08 -7.39 0.03
CA ASN A 203 1.41 -6.93 -0.39
C ASN A 203 2.56 -7.92 -0.10
N TRP A 204 2.43 -8.79 0.91
CA TRP A 204 3.47 -9.79 1.23
C TRP A 204 3.73 -10.73 0.05
N ASN A 205 2.70 -11.12 -0.68
CA ASN A 205 2.83 -12.03 -1.81
C ASN A 205 3.88 -11.52 -2.82
N THR A 206 3.72 -10.30 -3.31
CA THR A 206 4.61 -9.75 -4.34
C THR A 206 5.96 -9.33 -3.79
N ILE A 207 6.01 -8.79 -2.57
CA ILE A 207 7.27 -8.33 -1.97
C ILE A 207 8.20 -9.52 -1.69
N CYS A 208 7.68 -10.60 -1.09
CA CYS A 208 8.48 -11.78 -0.79
C CYS A 208 8.91 -12.51 -2.08
N LYS A 209 7.99 -12.66 -3.05
CA LYS A 209 8.30 -13.32 -4.32
C LYS A 209 9.36 -12.55 -5.12
N GLU A 210 9.24 -11.23 -5.23
CA GLU A 210 10.24 -10.41 -5.94
C GLU A 210 11.61 -10.52 -5.25
N GLY A 211 11.68 -10.42 -3.92
CA GLY A 211 12.93 -10.52 -3.18
C GLY A 211 13.60 -11.88 -3.30
N VAL A 212 12.83 -12.97 -3.21
CA VAL A 212 13.36 -14.34 -3.37
C VAL A 212 13.80 -14.59 -4.80
N ILE A 213 13.00 -14.25 -5.81
CA ILE A 213 13.38 -14.45 -7.23
C ILE A 213 14.63 -13.64 -7.56
N SER A 214 14.69 -12.38 -7.12
CA SER A 214 15.88 -11.55 -7.29
C SER A 214 17.14 -12.19 -6.69
N THR A 215 17.02 -12.87 -5.53
CA THR A 215 18.09 -13.63 -4.89
C THR A 215 18.47 -14.85 -5.71
N VAL A 216 17.48 -15.66 -6.09
CA VAL A 216 17.66 -16.92 -6.83
C VAL A 216 18.41 -16.70 -8.14
N LEU A 217 18.04 -15.68 -8.90
CA LEU A 217 18.67 -15.36 -10.20
C LEU A 217 20.16 -14.98 -10.04
N ARG A 218 20.56 -14.41 -8.91
CA ARG A 218 21.91 -13.84 -8.70
C ARG A 218 22.88 -14.73 -7.94
N ILE A 219 22.39 -15.67 -7.14
CA ILE A 219 23.26 -16.44 -6.25
C ILE A 219 24.10 -17.52 -6.97
N GLY A 220 23.74 -17.88 -8.19
CA GLY A 220 24.34 -18.95 -8.97
C GLY A 220 23.77 -20.32 -8.59
N MET A 221 22.81 -20.79 -9.40
CA MET A 221 22.10 -22.07 -9.25
C MET A 221 21.95 -22.74 -10.60
N GLU A 222 21.64 -24.03 -10.60
CA GLU A 222 21.27 -24.74 -11.80
C GLU A 222 19.94 -24.21 -12.36
N GLN A 223 19.85 -24.07 -13.70
CA GLN A 223 18.66 -23.53 -14.37
C GLN A 223 17.37 -24.27 -13.98
N GLU A 224 17.43 -25.60 -13.86
CA GLU A 224 16.27 -26.41 -13.47
C GLU A 224 15.74 -26.03 -12.09
N ARG A 225 16.61 -25.76 -11.13
CA ARG A 225 16.23 -25.31 -9.78
C ARG A 225 15.57 -23.96 -9.80
N ILE A 226 16.12 -23.03 -10.60
CA ILE A 226 15.54 -21.69 -10.80
C ILE A 226 14.11 -21.82 -11.35
N GLU A 227 13.91 -22.62 -12.42
CA GLU A 227 12.60 -22.77 -13.05
C GLU A 227 11.57 -23.43 -12.12
N LYS A 228 11.96 -24.38 -11.27
CA LYS A 228 11.08 -24.96 -10.27
C LYS A 228 10.58 -23.91 -9.26
N ILE A 229 11.46 -23.03 -8.79
CA ILE A 229 11.09 -21.95 -7.88
C ILE A 229 10.19 -20.94 -8.58
N LEU A 230 10.52 -20.54 -9.81
CA LEU A 230 9.68 -19.65 -10.62
C LEU A 230 8.28 -20.26 -10.81
N LYS A 231 8.20 -21.53 -11.17
CA LYS A 231 6.91 -22.23 -11.32
C LYS A 231 6.09 -22.19 -10.04
N LEU A 232 6.67 -22.57 -8.89
CA LEU A 232 5.99 -22.51 -7.59
C LEU A 232 5.39 -21.10 -7.35
N PHE A 233 6.15 -20.05 -7.64
CA PHE A 233 5.73 -18.69 -7.37
C PHE A 233 4.62 -18.22 -8.32
N PHE A 234 4.72 -18.56 -9.61
CA PHE A 234 3.70 -18.20 -10.59
C PHE A 234 2.39 -18.96 -10.40
N ASP A 235 2.44 -20.24 -10.07
CA ASP A 235 1.24 -21.06 -9.76
C ASP A 235 0.46 -20.47 -8.56
N ASN A 236 1.10 -19.69 -7.70
CA ASN A 236 0.52 -19.09 -6.49
C ASN A 236 0.28 -17.57 -6.58
N PHE A 237 0.30 -16.95 -7.78
CA PHE A 237 -0.08 -15.55 -7.94
C PHE A 237 -1.60 -15.32 -8.03
N GLU A 238 -2.39 -16.36 -8.28
CA GLU A 238 -3.84 -16.25 -8.51
C GLU A 238 -4.55 -15.51 -7.36
N ASN A 239 -4.25 -15.85 -6.11
CA ASN A 239 -4.89 -15.21 -4.97
C ASN A 239 -4.55 -13.71 -4.86
N TYR A 240 -3.30 -13.33 -5.16
CA TYR A 240 -2.90 -11.92 -5.19
C TYR A 240 -3.65 -11.16 -6.29
N MET A 241 -3.71 -11.72 -7.50
CA MET A 241 -4.42 -11.10 -8.62
C MET A 241 -5.93 -11.03 -8.39
N ALA A 242 -6.51 -12.06 -7.76
CA ALA A 242 -7.93 -12.09 -7.42
C ALA A 242 -8.33 -10.98 -6.43
N ASN A 243 -7.40 -10.52 -5.59
CA ASN A 243 -7.67 -9.45 -4.61
C ASN A 243 -8.03 -8.10 -5.25
N PHE A 244 -7.61 -7.85 -6.50
CA PHE A 244 -8.02 -6.65 -7.23
C PHE A 244 -9.40 -6.75 -7.89
N GLY A 245 -10.08 -7.89 -7.75
CA GLY A 245 -11.36 -8.15 -8.42
C GLY A 245 -11.26 -8.02 -9.93
N ASN A 246 -12.42 -7.89 -10.59
CA ASN A 246 -12.48 -7.69 -12.04
C ASN A 246 -12.31 -6.21 -12.44
N GLU A 247 -12.29 -5.30 -11.49
CA GLU A 247 -12.28 -3.85 -11.72
C GLU A 247 -10.91 -3.22 -11.44
N GLY A 248 -9.97 -3.96 -10.84
CA GLY A 248 -8.62 -3.50 -10.52
C GLY A 248 -8.58 -2.59 -9.28
N TYR A 249 -9.53 -2.72 -8.36
CA TYR A 249 -9.53 -1.99 -7.09
C TYR A 249 -8.46 -2.55 -6.14
N CYS A 250 -7.73 -1.67 -5.46
CA CYS A 250 -6.77 -2.06 -4.43
C CYS A 250 -7.38 -1.79 -3.05
N ASP A 251 -7.83 -2.84 -2.37
CA ASP A 251 -8.48 -2.77 -1.07
C ASP A 251 -7.55 -2.32 0.08
N GLU A 252 -6.24 -2.35 -0.12
CA GLU A 252 -5.25 -1.83 0.82
C GLU A 252 -5.04 -0.30 0.68
N GLY A 253 -5.64 0.34 -0.33
CA GLY A 253 -5.48 1.75 -0.65
C GLY A 253 -4.19 2.09 -1.43
N LEU A 254 -4.09 3.36 -1.87
CA LEU A 254 -3.04 3.81 -2.77
C LEU A 254 -1.62 3.68 -2.20
N SER A 255 -1.45 3.87 -0.88
CA SER A 255 -0.14 3.73 -0.23
C SER A 255 0.43 2.32 -0.39
N TYR A 256 -0.42 1.29 -0.31
CA TYR A 256 -0.04 -0.10 -0.45
C TYR A 256 0.06 -0.54 -1.91
N TRP A 257 -0.78 0.04 -2.78
CA TRP A 257 -0.67 -0.17 -4.21
C TRP A 257 0.75 0.09 -4.72
N GLY A 258 1.36 1.23 -4.32
CA GLY A 258 2.74 1.55 -4.69
C GLY A 258 3.76 0.50 -4.25
N GLY A 259 3.57 -0.08 -3.07
CA GLY A 259 4.42 -1.14 -2.54
C GLY A 259 4.18 -2.50 -3.20
N SER A 260 2.93 -2.92 -3.33
CA SER A 260 2.58 -4.27 -3.82
C SER A 260 2.61 -4.38 -5.34
N CYS A 261 1.85 -3.56 -6.07
CA CYS A 261 1.90 -3.52 -7.53
C CYS A 261 3.29 -3.08 -8.05
N GLY A 262 3.96 -2.15 -7.33
CA GLY A 262 5.33 -1.75 -7.66
C GLY A 262 6.30 -2.92 -7.64
N LYS A 263 6.19 -3.84 -6.67
CA LYS A 263 7.03 -5.05 -6.62
C LYS A 263 6.65 -6.08 -7.68
N TYR A 264 5.36 -6.22 -8.02
CA TYR A 264 4.96 -7.02 -9.18
C TYR A 264 5.56 -6.48 -10.48
N LEU A 265 5.49 -5.17 -10.70
CA LEU A 265 6.09 -4.53 -11.87
C LEU A 265 7.63 -4.67 -11.88
N SER A 266 8.28 -4.57 -10.72
CA SER A 266 9.72 -4.80 -10.59
C SER A 266 10.09 -6.25 -10.95
N LEU A 267 9.29 -7.22 -10.50
CA LEU A 267 9.46 -8.63 -10.87
C LEU A 267 9.25 -8.84 -12.38
N ALA A 268 8.21 -8.25 -12.96
CA ALA A 268 7.95 -8.32 -14.40
C ALA A 268 9.12 -7.75 -15.22
N ALA A 269 9.66 -6.60 -14.80
CA ALA A 269 10.82 -5.98 -15.45
C ALA A 269 12.08 -6.81 -15.28
N LEU A 270 12.30 -7.40 -14.11
CA LEU A 270 13.43 -8.26 -13.82
C LEU A 270 13.45 -9.49 -14.72
N LEU A 271 12.30 -10.17 -14.86
CA LEU A 271 12.16 -11.35 -15.72
C LEU A 271 12.24 -11.01 -17.21
N LYS A 272 11.71 -9.85 -17.62
CA LYS A 272 11.87 -9.35 -18.98
C LYS A 272 13.34 -9.08 -19.32
N GLN A 273 14.14 -8.57 -18.36
CA GLN A 273 15.59 -8.39 -18.54
C GLN A 273 16.35 -9.72 -18.50
N TYR A 274 15.90 -10.69 -17.70
CA TYR A 274 16.57 -11.98 -17.50
C TYR A 274 16.48 -12.87 -18.74
N ASP A 275 15.28 -13.12 -19.22
CA ASP A 275 15.02 -14.09 -20.30
C ASP A 275 13.97 -13.62 -21.34
N GLY A 276 13.52 -12.37 -21.23
CA GLY A 276 12.57 -11.78 -22.16
C GLY A 276 11.11 -12.10 -21.91
N ARG A 277 10.77 -12.90 -20.86
CA ARG A 277 9.38 -13.28 -20.58
C ARG A 277 8.53 -12.07 -20.17
N ASP A 278 7.34 -11.99 -20.73
CA ASP A 278 6.33 -10.98 -20.41
C ASP A 278 5.24 -11.60 -19.51
N VAL A 279 5.33 -11.31 -18.23
CA VAL A 279 4.38 -11.80 -17.20
C VAL A 279 3.26 -10.81 -16.91
N LEU A 280 3.24 -9.65 -17.57
CA LEU A 280 2.25 -8.60 -17.36
C LEU A 280 1.16 -8.62 -18.45
N SER A 281 1.54 -8.69 -19.73
CA SER A 281 0.59 -8.53 -20.83
C SER A 281 -0.47 -9.64 -20.90
N GLY A 282 -0.16 -10.81 -20.42
CA GLY A 282 -1.07 -11.97 -20.39
C GLY A 282 -2.07 -11.96 -19.21
N GLU A 283 -2.00 -10.96 -18.29
CA GLU A 283 -2.82 -10.96 -17.07
C GLU A 283 -3.76 -9.74 -17.01
N PRO A 284 -5.02 -9.87 -17.49
CA PRO A 284 -5.96 -8.75 -17.59
C PRO A 284 -6.29 -8.08 -16.25
N ARG A 285 -6.29 -8.83 -15.13
CA ARG A 285 -6.56 -8.25 -13.79
C ARG A 285 -5.43 -7.34 -13.36
N MET A 286 -4.18 -7.74 -13.60
CA MET A 286 -3.03 -6.90 -13.31
C MET A 286 -2.97 -5.66 -14.20
N LEU A 287 -3.35 -5.76 -15.47
CA LEU A 287 -3.47 -4.60 -16.35
C LEU A 287 -4.48 -3.57 -15.84
N LYS A 288 -5.56 -4.00 -15.18
CA LYS A 288 -6.50 -3.09 -14.50
C LYS A 288 -5.94 -2.58 -13.18
N ALA A 289 -5.33 -3.44 -12.37
CA ALA A 289 -4.76 -3.09 -11.07
C ALA A 289 -3.66 -2.02 -11.17
N ILE A 290 -2.81 -2.09 -12.20
CA ILE A 290 -1.76 -1.08 -12.41
C ILE A 290 -2.29 0.29 -12.86
N MET A 291 -3.58 0.36 -13.25
CA MET A 291 -4.29 1.61 -13.59
C MET A 291 -5.11 2.15 -12.40
N TYR A 292 -5.00 1.54 -11.22
CA TYR A 292 -5.72 1.98 -10.02
C TYR A 292 -5.49 3.46 -9.69
N PRO A 293 -4.26 4.03 -9.76
CA PRO A 293 -4.03 5.45 -9.48
C PRO A 293 -4.89 6.39 -10.32
N GLU A 294 -5.07 6.12 -11.61
CA GLU A 294 -5.91 6.90 -12.52
C GLU A 294 -7.38 6.83 -12.10
N ASN A 295 -7.81 5.62 -11.72
CA ASN A 295 -9.22 5.35 -11.46
C ASN A 295 -9.67 5.81 -10.07
N ILE A 296 -8.77 5.81 -9.06
CA ILE A 296 -9.11 6.27 -7.70
C ILE A 296 -8.85 7.76 -7.49
N MET A 297 -8.15 8.44 -8.40
CA MET A 297 -7.85 9.86 -8.33
C MET A 297 -9.14 10.70 -8.34
N MET A 298 -9.29 11.59 -7.35
CA MET A 298 -10.42 12.53 -7.21
C MET A 298 -10.22 13.80 -8.04
N ALA A 299 -8.99 14.29 -8.09
CA ALA A 299 -8.55 15.44 -8.87
C ALA A 299 -7.03 15.29 -9.12
N PRO A 300 -6.40 16.03 -10.04
CA PRO A 300 -4.95 15.96 -10.24
C PRO A 300 -4.17 16.07 -8.92
N GLY A 301 -3.42 15.02 -8.58
CA GLY A 301 -2.65 14.93 -7.34
C GLY A 301 -3.45 14.74 -6.04
N CYS A 302 -4.77 14.57 -6.11
CA CYS A 302 -5.66 14.34 -4.98
C CYS A 302 -6.22 12.90 -5.01
N TYR A 303 -6.02 12.17 -3.92
CA TYR A 303 -6.42 10.77 -3.76
C TYR A 303 -7.15 10.58 -2.43
N PRO A 304 -8.16 9.69 -2.36
CA PRO A 304 -8.81 9.39 -1.10
C PRO A 304 -7.91 8.55 -0.19
N ALA A 305 -7.92 8.88 1.10
CA ALA A 305 -7.14 8.15 2.11
C ALA A 305 -7.96 6.97 2.68
N LEU A 306 -8.41 6.06 1.83
CA LEU A 306 -9.17 4.88 2.24
C LEU A 306 -8.28 3.83 2.90
N ASN A 307 -8.80 3.15 3.89
CA ASN A 307 -8.07 2.12 4.67
C ASN A 307 -6.78 2.66 5.32
N ASP A 308 -5.74 1.85 5.50
CA ASP A 308 -4.45 2.30 6.06
C ASP A 308 -3.68 3.24 5.09
N CYS A 309 -4.36 3.88 4.13
CA CYS A 309 -3.75 4.85 3.24
C CYS A 309 -3.34 6.13 3.98
N ARG A 310 -2.29 6.76 3.53
CA ARG A 310 -1.88 8.08 4.05
C ARG A 310 -2.75 9.17 3.45
N ILE A 311 -3.06 10.18 4.24
CA ILE A 311 -3.85 11.34 3.79
C ILE A 311 -3.17 12.15 2.66
N ASP A 312 -1.82 12.11 2.59
CA ASP A 312 -1.00 12.76 1.57
C ASP A 312 -0.53 11.80 0.47
N ALA A 313 -1.12 10.60 0.40
CA ALA A 313 -0.66 9.56 -0.53
C ALA A 313 -0.69 10.04 -1.98
N LYS A 314 0.42 9.78 -2.66
CA LYS A 314 0.55 9.91 -4.11
C LYS A 314 1.17 8.63 -4.65
N PRO A 315 0.84 8.22 -5.88
CA PRO A 315 1.48 7.05 -6.48
C PRO A 315 2.97 7.36 -6.68
N PRO A 316 3.87 6.40 -6.33
CA PRO A 316 5.30 6.63 -6.52
C PRO A 316 5.62 6.83 -8.01
N VAL A 317 6.26 7.94 -8.36
CA VAL A 317 6.59 8.29 -9.76
C VAL A 317 7.45 7.20 -10.41
N TYR A 318 8.38 6.60 -9.66
CA TYR A 318 9.17 5.47 -10.12
C TYR A 318 8.28 4.29 -10.58
N VAL A 319 7.25 3.94 -9.82
CA VAL A 319 6.33 2.83 -10.15
C VAL A 319 5.50 3.16 -11.39
N LEU A 320 5.03 4.40 -11.50
CA LEU A 320 4.29 4.85 -12.70
C LEU A 320 5.16 4.80 -13.96
N GLN A 321 6.42 5.24 -13.87
CA GLN A 321 7.33 5.18 -15.02
C GLN A 321 7.70 3.75 -15.38
N LEU A 322 7.93 2.87 -14.40
CA LEU A 322 8.18 1.45 -14.64
C LEU A 322 6.99 0.79 -15.33
N ARG A 323 5.78 1.07 -14.87
CA ARG A 323 4.53 0.64 -15.53
C ARG A 323 4.49 1.07 -17.00
N ASP A 324 4.74 2.36 -17.24
CA ASP A 324 4.67 2.92 -18.58
C ASP A 324 5.77 2.37 -19.50
N ILE A 325 6.95 2.04 -18.96
CA ILE A 325 8.02 1.33 -19.67
C ILE A 325 7.56 -0.08 -20.07
N LEU A 326 6.99 -0.82 -19.14
CA LEU A 326 6.52 -2.19 -19.38
C LEU A 326 5.37 -2.23 -20.41
N LEU A 327 4.51 -1.21 -20.40
CA LEU A 327 3.41 -1.03 -21.36
C LEU A 327 3.87 -0.43 -22.70
N GLY A 328 5.16 -0.17 -22.90
CA GLY A 328 5.69 0.42 -24.13
C GLY A 328 5.34 1.90 -24.37
N LYS A 329 4.84 2.58 -23.32
CA LYS A 329 4.50 4.01 -23.38
C LYS A 329 5.70 4.93 -23.16
N ARG A 330 6.76 4.42 -22.53
CA ARG A 330 8.04 5.09 -22.26
C ARG A 330 9.20 4.16 -22.58
N ASN A 331 10.36 4.77 -22.86
CA ASN A 331 11.59 4.00 -23.09
C ASN A 331 12.43 3.83 -21.82
N GLY A 332 12.31 4.74 -20.84
CA GLY A 332 13.13 4.74 -19.64
C GLY A 332 12.63 5.68 -18.55
N PHE A 333 13.49 5.91 -17.56
CA PHE A 333 13.20 6.72 -16.38
C PHE A 333 13.66 8.17 -16.56
N SER A 334 12.96 9.12 -15.91
CA SER A 334 13.45 10.50 -15.89
C SER A 334 14.61 10.67 -14.91
N GLU A 335 15.51 11.62 -15.21
CA GLU A 335 16.64 11.96 -14.33
C GLU A 335 16.23 12.60 -13.02
N ASP A 336 15.03 13.19 -12.94
CA ASP A 336 14.53 13.84 -11.73
C ASP A 336 14.15 12.86 -10.61
N ILE A 337 13.95 11.58 -10.94
CA ILE A 337 13.64 10.56 -9.92
C ILE A 337 14.91 10.21 -9.15
N GLU A 338 14.86 10.41 -7.84
CA GLU A 338 15.94 9.98 -6.94
C GLU A 338 16.16 8.47 -7.01
N PHE A 339 17.40 8.06 -6.85
CA PHE A 339 17.72 6.66 -6.64
C PHE A 339 17.27 6.23 -5.24
N THR A 340 16.71 5.02 -5.15
CA THR A 340 16.39 4.40 -3.87
C THR A 340 17.67 3.96 -3.16
N ASP A 341 17.57 3.58 -1.89
CA ASP A 341 18.70 2.98 -1.18
C ASP A 341 18.87 1.47 -1.48
N GLU A 342 17.96 0.89 -2.25
CA GLU A 342 17.98 -0.54 -2.63
C GLU A 342 18.83 -0.73 -3.89
N ILE A 343 19.94 -1.47 -3.80
CA ILE A 343 20.85 -1.71 -4.94
C ILE A 343 20.16 -2.49 -6.06
N ALA A 344 19.29 -3.43 -5.74
CA ALA A 344 18.53 -4.18 -6.75
C ALA A 344 17.64 -3.26 -7.60
N SER A 345 16.99 -2.26 -6.97
CA SER A 345 16.18 -1.25 -7.67
C SER A 345 17.04 -0.30 -8.51
N ILE A 346 18.21 0.11 -8.00
CA ILE A 346 19.16 0.92 -8.75
C ILE A 346 19.60 0.16 -10.01
N CYS A 347 20.00 -1.11 -9.87
CA CYS A 347 20.44 -1.96 -10.99
C CYS A 347 19.33 -2.15 -12.04
N LEU A 348 18.10 -2.37 -11.60
CA LEU A 348 16.96 -2.49 -12.52
C LEU A 348 16.83 -1.23 -13.38
N ARG A 349 16.91 -0.06 -12.73
CA ARG A 349 16.79 1.25 -13.40
C ARG A 349 17.93 1.52 -14.39
N LEU A 350 19.17 1.17 -14.05
CA LEU A 350 20.35 1.43 -14.88
C LEU A 350 20.33 0.73 -16.26
N ASN A 351 19.46 -0.26 -16.43
CA ASN A 351 19.28 -0.95 -17.71
C ASN A 351 18.30 -0.26 -18.66
N TYR A 352 17.68 0.83 -18.21
CA TYR A 352 16.81 1.64 -19.04
C TYR A 352 17.46 2.99 -19.35
N PRO A 353 17.24 3.54 -20.56
CA PRO A 353 17.75 4.87 -20.90
C PRO A 353 17.06 5.97 -20.09
N VAL A 354 17.58 7.19 -20.21
CA VAL A 354 16.92 8.38 -19.69
C VAL A 354 15.76 8.77 -20.63
N ASP A 355 14.62 9.09 -20.01
CA ASP A 355 13.42 9.55 -20.72
C ASP A 355 12.72 10.64 -19.87
N ASN A 356 13.01 11.91 -20.19
CA ASN A 356 12.53 13.06 -19.42
C ASN A 356 11.11 13.52 -19.79
N ARG A 357 10.35 12.72 -20.55
CA ARG A 357 8.93 13.01 -20.78
C ARG A 357 8.18 13.04 -19.45
N LEU A 358 7.22 13.93 -19.33
CA LEU A 358 6.37 14.01 -18.14
C LEU A 358 5.63 12.68 -17.95
N CYS A 359 5.55 12.25 -16.70
CA CYS A 359 4.75 11.12 -16.28
C CYS A 359 3.66 11.65 -15.34
N GLU A 360 2.47 11.86 -15.87
CA GLU A 360 1.35 12.39 -15.12
C GLU A 360 0.22 11.37 -15.04
N VAL A 361 -0.38 11.25 -13.85
CA VAL A 361 -1.62 10.52 -13.68
C VAL A 361 -2.76 11.42 -14.15
N ARG A 362 -3.47 10.98 -15.17
CA ARG A 362 -4.61 11.71 -15.74
C ARG A 362 -5.80 10.78 -15.89
N ASN A 363 -6.98 11.28 -15.57
CA ASN A 363 -8.23 10.63 -15.90
C ASN A 363 -9.27 11.71 -16.22
N GLU A 364 -9.65 11.80 -17.47
CA GLU A 364 -10.61 12.78 -17.98
C GLU A 364 -12.07 12.35 -17.77
N ASN A 365 -12.29 11.10 -17.37
CA ASN A 365 -13.63 10.64 -17.06
C ASN A 365 -14.16 11.35 -15.81
N PRO A 366 -15.38 11.86 -15.81
CA PRO A 366 -15.95 12.58 -14.68
C PRO A 366 -16.23 11.69 -13.47
N PHE A 367 -16.16 10.38 -13.63
CA PHE A 367 -16.34 9.40 -12.55
C PHE A 367 -15.56 8.10 -12.80
N SER A 368 -15.30 7.38 -11.73
CA SER A 368 -14.92 5.96 -11.73
C SER A 368 -15.84 5.19 -10.82
N ARG A 369 -16.01 3.91 -11.10
CA ARG A 369 -16.82 3.00 -10.29
C ARG A 369 -16.10 1.67 -10.12
N PHE A 370 -16.06 1.22 -8.88
CA PHE A 370 -15.61 -0.09 -8.48
C PHE A 370 -16.81 -0.74 -7.78
N VAL A 371 -17.70 -1.34 -8.57
CA VAL A 371 -19.01 -1.83 -8.11
C VAL A 371 -18.85 -3.00 -7.15
N GLU A 372 -17.89 -3.91 -7.43
CA GLU A 372 -17.57 -5.06 -6.59
C GLU A 372 -17.02 -4.63 -5.23
N ALA A 373 -16.17 -3.61 -5.20
CA ALA A 373 -15.62 -3.03 -3.97
C ALA A 373 -16.58 -2.05 -3.29
N GLY A 374 -17.59 -1.58 -3.98
CA GLY A 374 -18.50 -0.56 -3.47
C GLY A 374 -17.91 0.85 -3.42
N CYS A 375 -16.86 1.14 -4.20
CA CYS A 375 -16.20 2.44 -4.20
C CYS A 375 -16.52 3.24 -5.47
N PHE A 376 -16.91 4.51 -5.29
CA PHE A 376 -17.28 5.44 -6.36
C PHE A 376 -16.52 6.75 -6.22
N VAL A 377 -15.90 7.18 -7.31
CA VAL A 377 -15.20 8.47 -7.39
C VAL A 377 -15.91 9.36 -8.40
N MET A 378 -16.27 10.56 -8.00
CA MET A 378 -16.84 11.57 -8.88
C MET A 378 -15.93 12.80 -8.85
N ARG A 379 -15.40 13.15 -10.02
CA ARG A 379 -14.35 14.15 -10.17
C ARG A 379 -14.89 15.55 -10.38
N GLN A 380 -14.07 16.53 -10.01
CA GLN A 380 -14.28 17.92 -10.43
C GLN A 380 -14.32 18.04 -11.94
N THR A 381 -15.05 19.05 -12.43
CA THR A 381 -15.15 19.39 -13.85
C THR A 381 -15.08 20.92 -14.00
N ALA A 382 -15.08 21.43 -15.21
CA ALA A 382 -15.17 22.87 -15.44
C ALA A 382 -16.44 23.51 -14.82
N ALA A 383 -17.49 22.72 -14.62
CA ALA A 383 -18.76 23.19 -14.02
C ALA A 383 -18.76 23.18 -12.48
N SER A 384 -17.83 22.42 -11.84
CA SER A 384 -17.78 22.30 -10.38
C SER A 384 -16.37 22.00 -9.87
N PRO A 385 -15.85 22.76 -8.88
CA PRO A 385 -14.56 22.51 -8.24
C PRO A 385 -14.60 21.34 -7.24
N LEU A 386 -15.79 20.77 -6.99
CA LEU A 386 -15.98 19.68 -6.05
C LEU A 386 -15.59 18.33 -6.65
N SER A 387 -15.02 17.47 -5.84
CA SER A 387 -14.87 16.05 -6.11
C SER A 387 -15.17 15.24 -4.86
N VAL A 388 -15.57 13.98 -5.03
CA VAL A 388 -15.94 13.10 -3.92
C VAL A 388 -15.54 11.65 -4.22
N ALA A 389 -15.02 10.97 -3.18
CA ALA A 389 -14.96 9.52 -3.09
C ALA A 389 -16.01 9.07 -2.08
N PHE A 390 -16.78 8.03 -2.42
CA PHE A 390 -17.82 7.46 -1.57
C PHE A 390 -17.67 5.94 -1.58
N GLU A 391 -17.48 5.37 -0.40
CA GLU A 391 -17.22 3.96 -0.22
C GLU A 391 -18.28 3.30 0.64
N GLY A 392 -18.94 2.27 0.11
CA GLY A 392 -19.76 1.34 0.87
C GLY A 392 -18.87 0.41 1.67
N GLY A 393 -17.94 -0.26 1.00
CA GLY A 393 -16.91 -1.10 1.60
C GLY A 393 -17.40 -2.38 2.24
N HIS A 394 -16.46 -3.13 2.80
CA HIS A 394 -16.72 -4.34 3.60
C HIS A 394 -15.58 -4.59 4.60
N ASN A 395 -15.90 -5.14 5.79
CA ASN A 395 -14.91 -5.37 6.85
C ASN A 395 -13.97 -6.58 6.59
N ARG A 396 -13.80 -7.02 5.34
CA ARG A 396 -12.87 -8.09 4.93
C ARG A 396 -11.62 -7.54 4.28
N GLU A 397 -11.56 -6.25 4.03
CA GLU A 397 -10.42 -5.63 3.35
C GLU A 397 -9.12 -5.83 4.14
N SER A 398 -8.04 -5.98 3.42
CA SER A 398 -6.71 -5.89 4.03
C SER A 398 -6.51 -4.46 4.54
N HIS A 399 -5.93 -4.32 5.74
CA HIS A 399 -5.76 -2.99 6.37
C HIS A 399 -7.08 -2.23 6.63
N ASN A 400 -8.18 -2.95 6.81
CA ASN A 400 -9.55 -2.45 6.96
C ASN A 400 -9.73 -1.41 8.09
N HIS A 401 -10.55 -0.40 7.82
CA HIS A 401 -11.20 0.44 8.82
C HIS A 401 -12.68 0.05 8.98
N ASN A 402 -13.29 0.38 10.13
CA ASN A 402 -14.74 0.18 10.32
C ASN A 402 -15.48 1.44 9.90
N ASP A 403 -15.68 1.64 8.62
CA ASP A 403 -16.12 2.91 8.05
C ASP A 403 -17.11 2.77 6.89
N LEU A 404 -17.91 1.68 6.90
CA LEU A 404 -18.94 1.45 5.86
C LEU A 404 -19.79 2.69 5.61
N GLY A 405 -19.80 3.15 4.38
CA GLY A 405 -20.49 4.35 3.95
C GLY A 405 -19.69 5.64 4.15
N THR A 406 -18.37 5.58 4.34
CA THR A 406 -17.51 6.76 4.46
C THR A 406 -17.44 7.55 3.15
N TYR A 407 -17.12 8.84 3.24
CA TYR A 407 -16.92 9.71 2.08
C TYR A 407 -15.87 10.78 2.35
N ILE A 408 -15.21 11.20 1.30
CA ILE A 408 -14.18 12.24 1.29
C ILE A 408 -14.59 13.27 0.25
N ILE A 409 -14.58 14.56 0.61
CA ILE A 409 -14.93 15.67 -0.32
C ILE A 409 -13.73 16.60 -0.44
N ALA A 410 -13.35 16.89 -1.69
CA ALA A 410 -12.32 17.86 -2.00
C ALA A 410 -12.85 19.05 -2.80
N VAL A 411 -12.22 20.20 -2.61
CA VAL A 411 -12.44 21.45 -3.35
C VAL A 411 -11.16 21.81 -4.08
N ASN A 412 -11.20 21.95 -5.40
CA ASN A 412 -10.00 22.23 -6.22
C ASN A 412 -8.83 21.25 -5.93
N GLY A 413 -9.15 19.99 -5.70
CA GLY A 413 -8.16 18.94 -5.39
C GLY A 413 -7.62 18.96 -3.96
N VAL A 414 -8.21 19.73 -3.04
CA VAL A 414 -7.84 19.75 -1.61
C VAL A 414 -8.94 19.10 -0.78
N PRO A 415 -8.68 17.98 -0.09
CA PRO A 415 -9.66 17.36 0.79
C PRO A 415 -10.02 18.28 1.97
N VAL A 416 -11.32 18.58 2.13
CA VAL A 416 -11.86 19.37 3.23
C VAL A 416 -12.69 18.51 4.18
N VAL A 417 -13.47 17.57 3.66
CA VAL A 417 -14.01 16.44 4.43
C VAL A 417 -13.07 15.27 4.16
N VAL A 418 -12.50 14.69 5.21
CA VAL A 418 -11.39 13.76 5.10
C VAL A 418 -11.67 12.42 5.75
N ASP A 419 -10.95 11.40 5.30
CA ASP A 419 -10.51 10.30 6.14
C ASP A 419 -9.15 10.71 6.73
N PRO A 420 -8.94 10.62 8.06
CA PRO A 420 -7.69 11.09 8.67
C PRO A 420 -6.50 10.20 8.35
N GLY A 421 -6.75 9.05 7.68
CA GLY A 421 -5.76 8.02 7.45
C GLY A 421 -5.32 7.35 8.77
N ARG A 422 -4.38 6.44 8.68
CA ARG A 422 -3.86 5.73 9.85
C ARG A 422 -2.87 6.57 10.66
N GLY A 423 -2.72 6.21 11.95
CA GLY A 423 -1.61 6.64 12.80
C GLY A 423 -0.32 5.82 12.58
N GLY A 424 0.57 5.86 13.56
CA GLY A 424 1.75 4.99 13.61
C GLY A 424 1.36 3.54 13.92
N TYR A 425 2.10 2.57 13.38
CA TYR A 425 1.89 1.16 13.70
C TYR A 425 2.46 0.80 15.07
N THR A 426 1.67 0.05 15.82
CA THR A 426 2.01 -0.53 17.13
C THR A 426 1.78 -2.03 17.09
N ALA A 427 2.07 -2.74 18.20
CA ALA A 427 1.75 -4.16 18.33
C ALA A 427 0.23 -4.44 18.21
N ASP A 428 -0.61 -3.48 18.60
CA ASP A 428 -2.07 -3.63 18.58
C ASP A 428 -2.68 -3.38 17.20
N THR A 429 -1.94 -2.73 16.29
CA THR A 429 -2.45 -2.33 14.96
C THR A 429 -2.98 -3.51 14.15
N PHE A 430 -2.38 -4.68 14.31
CA PHE A 430 -2.77 -5.90 13.58
C PHE A 430 -3.31 -7.01 14.51
N GLY A 431 -3.56 -6.66 15.77
CA GLY A 431 -4.07 -7.56 16.78
C GLY A 431 -5.56 -7.39 17.06
N PRO A 432 -6.08 -8.13 18.07
CA PRO A 432 -7.49 -8.05 18.50
C PRO A 432 -7.94 -6.64 18.93
N ARG A 433 -6.99 -5.78 19.34
CA ARG A 433 -7.26 -4.42 19.81
C ARG A 433 -7.18 -3.35 18.71
N ARG A 434 -7.05 -3.74 17.43
CA ARG A 434 -6.96 -2.81 16.29
C ARG A 434 -8.01 -1.70 16.36
N TYR A 435 -9.25 -2.05 16.60
CA TYR A 435 -10.38 -1.12 16.57
C TYR A 435 -10.65 -0.39 17.89
N GLU A 436 -9.72 -0.46 18.85
CA GLU A 436 -9.69 0.48 19.99
C GLU A 436 -9.19 1.87 19.56
N SER A 437 -8.43 1.94 18.46
CA SER A 437 -8.01 3.21 17.85
C SER A 437 -9.19 3.91 17.17
N ASN A 438 -9.39 5.19 17.50
CA ASN A 438 -10.39 6.04 16.86
C ASN A 438 -10.03 6.44 15.42
N LEU A 439 -8.82 6.17 14.95
CA LEU A 439 -8.47 6.33 13.55
C LEU A 439 -8.89 5.13 12.69
N LEU A 440 -9.13 3.97 13.31
CA LEU A 440 -9.41 2.70 12.63
C LEU A 440 -10.85 2.21 12.86
N ASN A 441 -11.50 2.69 13.93
CA ASN A 441 -12.92 2.42 14.18
C ASN A 441 -13.80 3.55 13.59
N SER A 442 -15.12 3.36 13.59
CA SER A 442 -16.04 4.30 12.94
C SER A 442 -16.16 5.67 13.61
N TYR A 443 -15.50 5.89 14.77
CA TYR A 443 -15.48 7.21 15.39
C TYR A 443 -14.68 8.24 14.59
N GLY A 444 -13.59 7.80 13.96
CA GLY A 444 -12.73 8.66 13.13
C GLY A 444 -13.19 8.86 11.69
N HIS A 445 -14.38 8.37 11.34
CA HIS A 445 -14.89 8.43 9.97
C HIS A 445 -16.22 9.18 9.89
N SER A 446 -16.55 9.68 8.68
CA SER A 446 -17.79 10.43 8.42
C SER A 446 -18.98 9.48 8.29
N VAL A 447 -19.26 8.69 9.34
CA VAL A 447 -20.32 7.69 9.39
C VAL A 447 -21.18 7.84 10.67
N PRO A 448 -22.42 7.32 10.69
CA PRO A 448 -23.33 7.46 11.82
C PRO A 448 -22.87 6.73 13.09
N ARG A 449 -23.41 7.15 14.22
CA ARG A 449 -23.38 6.45 15.51
C ARG A 449 -24.81 6.33 16.04
N ILE A 450 -25.18 5.17 16.60
CA ILE A 450 -26.55 4.90 17.05
C ILE A 450 -26.51 4.48 18.51
N ASN A 451 -27.28 5.16 19.38
CA ASN A 451 -27.27 4.96 20.84
C ASN A 451 -25.84 4.98 21.41
N GLY A 452 -24.98 5.87 20.90
CA GLY A 452 -23.59 5.97 21.28
C GLY A 452 -22.70 4.82 20.80
N ARG A 453 -23.21 3.87 20.01
CA ARG A 453 -22.44 2.70 19.54
C ARG A 453 -21.87 2.92 18.14
N LEU A 454 -20.64 2.50 17.96
CA LEU A 454 -19.88 2.51 16.70
C LEU A 454 -20.30 1.33 15.81
N GLN A 455 -19.80 1.30 14.58
CA GLN A 455 -19.93 0.12 13.71
C GLN A 455 -19.28 -1.10 14.37
N THR A 456 -19.87 -2.27 14.13
CA THR A 456 -19.40 -3.53 14.71
C THR A 456 -18.07 -3.93 14.10
N ASN A 457 -17.16 -4.39 14.96
CA ASN A 457 -15.94 -5.06 14.55
C ASN A 457 -16.24 -6.37 13.83
N ARG A 458 -15.26 -6.94 13.13
CA ARG A 458 -15.37 -8.26 12.51
C ARG A 458 -16.02 -9.28 13.42
N VAL A 459 -16.97 -10.03 12.87
CA VAL A 459 -17.50 -11.22 13.54
C VAL A 459 -16.48 -12.35 13.38
N GLY A 460 -15.68 -12.59 14.41
CA GLY A 460 -14.81 -13.76 14.54
C GLY A 460 -13.60 -13.81 13.59
N GLY A 461 -12.42 -13.71 14.14
CA GLY A 461 -11.17 -13.93 13.44
C GLY A 461 -10.21 -12.75 13.48
N ASP A 462 -8.94 -13.09 13.35
CA ASP A 462 -7.82 -12.20 13.20
C ASP A 462 -7.96 -11.36 11.92
N ALA A 463 -7.60 -10.09 11.97
CA ALA A 463 -7.59 -9.19 10.81
C ALA A 463 -6.76 -9.71 9.62
N PHE A 464 -5.81 -10.62 9.88
CA PHE A 464 -4.90 -11.22 8.90
C PHE A 464 -5.27 -12.64 8.47
N ASN A 465 -6.03 -13.39 9.29
CA ASN A 465 -6.44 -14.76 9.01
C ASN A 465 -7.94 -14.91 9.25
N PRO A 466 -8.79 -14.48 8.29
CA PRO A 466 -10.20 -14.81 8.40
C PRO A 466 -10.36 -16.34 8.37
N PRO A 467 -11.24 -16.92 9.22
CA PRO A 467 -11.48 -18.36 9.20
C PRO A 467 -11.79 -18.83 7.78
N LYS A 468 -11.09 -19.85 7.30
CA LYS A 468 -11.20 -20.40 5.93
C LYS A 468 -12.64 -20.82 5.51
N ASN A 469 -13.57 -20.90 6.48
CA ASN A 469 -14.94 -21.39 6.30
C ASN A 469 -16.02 -20.32 6.42
N LEU A 470 -15.69 -19.02 6.34
CA LEU A 470 -16.72 -17.99 6.33
C LEU A 470 -17.40 -17.92 4.97
N THR A 471 -18.65 -18.36 4.93
CA THR A 471 -19.50 -18.14 3.75
C THR A 471 -19.70 -16.64 3.51
N PRO A 472 -19.90 -16.18 2.26
CA PRO A 472 -20.09 -14.76 1.91
C PRO A 472 -21.15 -14.02 2.75
N ILE A 473 -22.13 -14.74 3.28
CA ILE A 473 -23.25 -14.21 4.11
C ILE A 473 -22.78 -13.68 5.50
N LYS A 474 -21.58 -14.01 5.93
CA LYS A 474 -21.06 -13.64 7.27
C LYS A 474 -20.22 -12.36 7.30
N TYR A 475 -20.00 -11.70 6.17
CA TYR A 475 -19.24 -10.45 6.16
C TYR A 475 -20.12 -9.27 6.50
N ILE A 476 -19.56 -8.35 7.30
CA ILE A 476 -20.11 -7.02 7.48
C ILE A 476 -19.72 -6.22 6.24
N GLN A 477 -20.71 -5.90 5.42
CA GLN A 477 -20.53 -5.13 4.17
C GLN A 477 -21.74 -4.24 3.93
N ALA A 478 -21.51 -3.14 3.24
CA ALA A 478 -22.57 -2.34 2.67
C ALA A 478 -23.19 -3.07 1.47
N VAL A 479 -24.49 -2.85 1.26
CA VAL A 479 -25.20 -3.38 0.10
C VAL A 479 -25.50 -2.23 -0.85
N LEU A 480 -24.94 -2.29 -2.06
CA LEU A 480 -25.25 -1.31 -3.10
C LEU A 480 -26.69 -1.47 -3.55
N LEU A 481 -27.51 -0.44 -3.32
CA LEU A 481 -28.92 -0.43 -3.68
C LEU A 481 -29.16 0.21 -5.04
N LYS A 482 -28.42 1.30 -5.34
CA LYS A 482 -28.58 2.02 -6.60
C LYS A 482 -27.35 2.85 -6.91
N HIS A 483 -26.97 2.95 -8.18
CA HIS A 483 -26.06 3.97 -8.68
C HIS A 483 -26.47 4.46 -10.06
N GLU A 484 -26.32 5.77 -10.28
CA GLU A 484 -26.53 6.43 -11.57
C GLU A 484 -25.46 7.52 -11.71
N LEU A 485 -24.58 7.40 -12.69
CA LEU A 485 -23.47 8.33 -12.89
C LEU A 485 -23.52 8.90 -14.30
N THR A 486 -23.64 10.21 -14.37
CA THR A 486 -23.62 10.99 -15.63
C THR A 486 -22.62 12.15 -15.51
N LEU A 487 -22.36 12.85 -16.59
CA LEU A 487 -21.50 14.03 -16.60
C LEU A 487 -22.02 15.12 -15.64
N GLU A 488 -23.34 15.34 -15.59
CA GLU A 488 -23.95 16.40 -14.79
C GLU A 488 -24.25 15.98 -13.35
N ARG A 489 -24.56 14.69 -13.15
CA ARG A 489 -25.09 14.19 -11.88
C ARG A 489 -24.56 12.80 -11.56
N GLY A 490 -24.15 12.60 -10.29
CA GLY A 490 -23.84 11.30 -9.74
C GLY A 490 -24.74 10.99 -8.55
N PHE A 491 -25.32 9.80 -8.51
CA PHE A 491 -26.08 9.29 -7.38
C PHE A 491 -25.64 7.88 -7.03
N VAL A 492 -25.39 7.63 -5.75
CA VAL A 492 -25.05 6.30 -5.22
C VAL A 492 -25.78 6.10 -3.89
N LYS A 493 -26.32 4.91 -3.65
CA LYS A 493 -27.05 4.57 -2.41
C LYS A 493 -26.68 3.18 -1.92
N PHE A 494 -26.36 3.11 -0.63
CA PHE A 494 -26.03 1.86 0.08
C PHE A 494 -27.00 1.62 1.24
N ASP A 495 -27.26 0.35 1.55
CA ASP A 495 -27.70 -0.10 2.87
C ASP A 495 -26.45 -0.45 3.69
N ILE A 496 -26.25 0.29 4.80
CA ILE A 496 -25.12 0.10 5.72
C ILE A 496 -25.57 -0.47 7.06
N SER A 497 -26.78 -0.97 7.18
CA SER A 497 -27.38 -1.51 8.41
C SER A 497 -26.55 -2.64 9.02
N ARG A 498 -25.88 -3.44 8.16
CA ARG A 498 -25.04 -4.58 8.62
C ARG A 498 -23.87 -4.14 9.50
N GLY A 499 -23.35 -2.93 9.32
CA GLY A 499 -22.33 -2.33 10.18
C GLY A 499 -22.80 -2.09 11.62
N TYR A 500 -24.10 -2.14 11.87
CA TYR A 500 -24.74 -1.86 13.16
C TYR A 500 -25.58 -3.05 13.66
N ASN A 501 -25.21 -4.28 13.35
CA ASN A 501 -25.96 -5.49 13.66
C ASN A 501 -26.18 -5.73 15.16
N GLN A 502 -25.38 -5.10 16.04
CA GLN A 502 -25.57 -5.10 17.49
C GLN A 502 -26.76 -4.25 17.95
N ILE A 503 -27.31 -3.38 17.09
CA ILE A 503 -28.49 -2.53 17.38
C ILE A 503 -29.75 -3.29 16.97
N LYS A 504 -30.34 -4.03 17.88
CA LYS A 504 -31.49 -4.91 17.58
C LYS A 504 -32.74 -4.16 17.12
N SER A 505 -32.91 -2.91 17.56
CA SER A 505 -34.02 -2.04 17.11
C SER A 505 -33.85 -1.49 15.70
N LEU A 506 -32.64 -1.50 15.13
CA LEU A 506 -32.41 -0.98 13.78
C LEU A 506 -33.09 -1.87 12.72
N LYS A 507 -33.95 -1.28 11.91
CA LYS A 507 -34.65 -1.93 10.81
C LYS A 507 -34.13 -1.54 9.45
N LYS A 508 -33.60 -0.32 9.35
CA LYS A 508 -33.10 0.27 8.11
C LYS A 508 -32.04 1.31 8.45
N LEU A 509 -30.95 1.32 7.71
CA LEU A 509 -30.01 2.44 7.65
C LEU A 509 -29.46 2.53 6.22
N GLU A 510 -30.04 3.42 5.44
CA GLU A 510 -29.61 3.69 4.08
C GLU A 510 -28.87 5.01 4.02
N ARG A 511 -27.73 5.01 3.36
CA ARG A 511 -26.95 6.21 3.07
C ARG A 511 -26.88 6.43 1.57
N SER A 512 -27.19 7.64 1.11
CA SER A 512 -27.04 8.01 -0.29
C SER A 512 -26.17 9.25 -0.44
N LEU A 513 -25.48 9.33 -1.56
CA LEU A 513 -24.72 10.50 -1.98
C LEU A 513 -25.24 10.96 -3.34
N LEU A 514 -25.58 12.23 -3.44
CA LEU A 514 -25.97 12.92 -4.66
C LEU A 514 -24.95 14.03 -4.93
N PHE A 515 -24.27 13.98 -6.06
CA PHE A 515 -23.45 15.06 -6.57
C PHE A 515 -24.12 15.68 -7.80
N ASP A 516 -24.62 16.89 -7.68
CA ASP A 516 -25.10 17.73 -8.78
C ASP A 516 -24.03 18.76 -9.12
N ARG A 517 -23.53 18.75 -10.36
CA ARG A 517 -22.44 19.63 -10.81
C ARG A 517 -22.91 20.98 -11.31
N LYS A 518 -24.23 21.22 -11.38
CA LYS A 518 -24.77 22.50 -11.81
C LYS A 518 -24.50 23.62 -10.81
N GLU A 519 -24.45 24.86 -11.25
CA GLU A 519 -24.33 26.08 -10.42
C GLU A 519 -23.10 26.08 -9.48
N GLY A 520 -21.96 25.53 -9.93
CA GLY A 520 -20.74 25.43 -9.12
C GLY A 520 -20.63 24.14 -8.32
N GLY A 521 -21.67 23.33 -8.30
CA GLY A 521 -21.68 22.00 -7.68
C GLY A 521 -22.26 21.96 -6.28
N LYS A 522 -22.97 20.87 -6.01
CA LYS A 522 -23.54 20.55 -4.71
C LYS A 522 -23.46 19.06 -4.45
N ILE A 523 -22.91 18.68 -3.30
CA ILE A 523 -22.89 17.29 -2.83
C ILE A 523 -23.86 17.19 -1.65
N THR A 524 -24.77 16.22 -1.69
CA THR A 524 -25.69 15.93 -0.59
C THR A 524 -25.50 14.50 -0.15
N VAL A 525 -25.11 14.28 1.10
CA VAL A 525 -25.09 12.97 1.75
C VAL A 525 -26.33 12.87 2.63
N THR A 526 -27.11 11.80 2.44
CA THR A 526 -28.37 11.61 3.17
C THR A 526 -28.32 10.29 3.91
N ASP A 527 -28.60 10.34 5.21
CA ASP A 527 -28.86 9.19 6.08
C ASP A 527 -30.35 9.04 6.33
N GLU A 528 -30.88 7.85 6.08
CA GLU A 528 -32.25 7.47 6.41
C GLU A 528 -32.22 6.23 7.32
N ALA A 529 -32.66 6.40 8.57
CA ALA A 529 -32.76 5.28 9.51
C ALA A 529 -34.18 5.07 10.02
N ALA A 530 -34.53 3.80 10.26
CA ALA A 530 -35.79 3.40 10.88
C ALA A 530 -35.51 2.37 11.99
N PHE A 531 -36.21 2.52 13.11
CA PHE A 531 -36.05 1.70 14.31
C PHE A 531 -37.40 1.12 14.77
N SER A 532 -37.41 -0.09 15.33
CA SER A 532 -38.62 -0.64 15.99
C SER A 532 -38.92 0.03 17.33
N GLU A 533 -37.89 0.53 18.00
CA GLU A 533 -37.96 1.30 19.25
C GLU A 533 -37.21 2.62 19.05
N VAL A 534 -37.53 3.63 19.84
CA VAL A 534 -36.85 4.92 19.74
C VAL A 534 -35.34 4.79 20.00
N ALA A 535 -34.53 5.41 19.17
CA ALA A 535 -33.07 5.41 19.26
C ALA A 535 -32.51 6.83 19.09
N GLU A 536 -31.36 7.07 19.70
CA GLU A 536 -30.54 8.24 19.42
C GLU A 536 -29.77 8.00 18.14
N PHE A 537 -29.77 8.98 17.25
CA PHE A 537 -28.99 8.95 16.02
C PHE A 537 -28.04 10.14 15.98
N GLU A 538 -26.80 9.87 15.63
CA GLU A 538 -25.77 10.87 15.42
C GLU A 538 -25.17 10.72 14.04
N GLY A 539 -25.28 11.76 13.21
CA GLY A 539 -24.51 11.89 11.98
C GLY A 539 -23.18 12.58 12.27
N ALA A 540 -22.15 12.27 11.47
CA ALA A 540 -20.82 12.84 11.70
C ALA A 540 -20.12 13.28 10.42
N VAL A 541 -19.24 14.29 10.56
CA VAL A 541 -18.34 14.77 9.52
C VAL A 541 -16.94 14.90 10.12
N ILE A 542 -15.94 14.33 9.44
CA ILE A 542 -14.53 14.41 9.86
C ILE A 542 -13.80 15.43 8.99
N THR A 543 -13.02 16.30 9.65
CA THR A 543 -12.24 17.33 8.96
C THR A 543 -10.97 17.68 9.72
N LEU A 544 -9.96 18.19 9.01
CA LEU A 544 -8.77 18.86 9.59
C LEU A 544 -8.93 20.37 9.58
N SER A 545 -10.01 20.89 9.01
CA SER A 545 -10.25 22.31 8.80
C SER A 545 -10.76 22.99 10.07
N LYS A 546 -10.48 24.28 10.21
CA LYS A 546 -11.16 25.12 11.20
C LYS A 546 -12.65 25.18 10.89
N ILE A 547 -13.48 25.09 11.92
CA ILE A 547 -14.93 25.13 11.83
C ILE A 547 -15.43 26.47 12.37
N THR A 548 -16.32 27.13 11.62
CA THR A 548 -17.04 28.33 12.07
C THR A 548 -18.53 28.09 11.91
N GLU A 549 -19.26 28.13 13.00
CA GLU A 549 -20.74 28.06 13.00
C GLU A 549 -21.30 29.42 12.58
N LEU A 550 -22.14 29.43 11.53
CA LEU A 550 -22.72 30.64 10.96
C LEU A 550 -24.20 30.87 11.37
N GLY A 551 -24.76 29.97 12.18
CA GLY A 551 -26.19 29.94 12.46
C GLY A 551 -27.00 29.28 11.34
N ASN A 552 -28.31 29.10 11.57
CA ASN A 552 -29.23 28.50 10.59
C ASN A 552 -28.72 27.14 10.03
N ASN A 553 -28.11 26.32 10.89
CA ASN A 553 -27.57 25.00 10.54
C ASN A 553 -26.47 25.02 9.47
N LYS A 554 -25.74 26.13 9.36
CA LYS A 554 -24.63 26.30 8.42
C LYS A 554 -23.30 26.39 9.13
N TYR A 555 -22.31 25.70 8.58
CA TYR A 555 -20.96 25.57 9.12
C TYR A 555 -19.96 25.80 8.00
N LEU A 556 -18.99 26.69 8.23
CA LEU A 556 -17.90 26.93 7.31
C LEU A 556 -16.69 26.11 7.71
N LEU A 557 -16.23 25.23 6.82
CA LEU A 557 -15.01 24.46 6.97
C LEU A 557 -13.89 25.18 6.20
N GLN A 558 -12.81 25.58 6.92
CA GLN A 558 -11.74 26.39 6.36
C GLN A 558 -10.39 25.68 6.55
N TRP A 559 -9.80 25.20 5.48
CA TRP A 559 -8.42 24.77 5.43
C TRP A 559 -7.52 25.97 5.12
N ASP A 560 -6.47 26.20 5.93
CA ASP A 560 -5.66 27.41 5.88
C ASP A 560 -4.45 27.34 4.94
N GLY A 561 -4.15 26.17 4.37
CA GLY A 561 -3.08 25.96 3.41
C GLY A 561 -1.67 25.87 4.03
N LYS A 562 -1.54 25.77 5.36
CA LYS A 562 -0.23 25.80 6.03
C LYS A 562 0.48 24.44 6.11
N HIS A 563 -0.22 23.36 5.81
CA HIS A 563 0.28 21.99 5.93
C HIS A 563 -0.05 21.15 4.70
N LEU A 564 0.64 20.05 4.51
CA LEU A 564 0.39 19.04 3.47
C LEU A 564 0.56 19.53 2.03
N ASP A 565 1.23 20.66 1.79
CA ASP A 565 1.35 21.32 0.47
C ASP A 565 -0.01 21.58 -0.21
N TRP A 566 -1.09 21.62 0.57
CA TRP A 566 -2.44 21.89 0.11
C TRP A 566 -2.74 23.39 0.15
N LYS A 567 -3.32 23.91 -0.93
CA LYS A 567 -3.75 25.32 -0.97
C LYS A 567 -4.92 25.54 -0.02
N ALA A 568 -5.07 26.77 0.48
CA ALA A 568 -6.22 27.17 1.29
C ALA A 568 -7.53 26.93 0.53
N GLN A 569 -8.53 26.35 1.21
CA GLN A 569 -9.85 26.07 0.63
C GLN A 569 -10.95 26.27 1.68
N GLN A 570 -12.16 26.54 1.18
CA GLN A 570 -13.34 26.69 2.00
C GLN A 570 -14.49 25.85 1.44
N LEU A 571 -15.28 25.27 2.34
CA LEU A 571 -16.46 24.47 2.01
C LEU A 571 -17.59 24.83 2.97
N MET A 572 -18.75 25.15 2.44
CA MET A 572 -19.96 25.35 3.23
C MET A 572 -20.64 24.01 3.47
N LEU A 573 -20.97 23.72 4.71
CA LEU A 573 -21.81 22.62 5.14
C LEU A 573 -23.13 23.18 5.67
N GLU A 574 -24.26 22.75 5.11
CA GLU A 574 -25.60 22.94 5.67
C GLU A 574 -26.16 21.59 6.11
N VAL A 575 -26.72 21.51 7.32
CA VAL A 575 -27.31 20.27 7.84
C VAL A 575 -28.83 20.43 7.96
N LYS A 576 -29.58 19.48 7.37
CA LYS A 576 -31.02 19.37 7.50
C LYS A 576 -31.40 18.07 8.18
N SER A 577 -32.32 18.11 9.10
CA SER A 577 -32.79 16.93 9.83
C SER A 577 -34.32 16.95 9.98
N SER A 578 -34.93 15.77 9.88
CA SER A 578 -36.35 15.59 10.10
C SER A 578 -36.80 15.75 11.55
N VAL A 579 -35.83 15.74 12.49
CA VAL A 579 -36.04 15.99 13.92
C VAL A 579 -34.97 16.97 14.42
N PRO A 580 -35.22 17.72 15.52
CA PRO A 580 -34.22 18.62 16.09
C PRO A 580 -32.93 17.86 16.46
N TYR A 581 -31.78 18.52 16.31
CA TYR A 581 -30.47 17.96 16.69
C TYR A 581 -29.65 18.97 17.51
N LYS A 582 -28.67 18.42 18.23
CA LYS A 582 -27.61 19.18 18.91
C LYS A 582 -26.32 19.03 18.10
N PHE A 583 -25.61 20.13 17.97
CA PHE A 583 -24.28 20.15 17.33
C PHE A 583 -23.19 20.15 18.40
N SER A 584 -22.13 19.40 18.17
CA SER A 584 -20.91 19.44 18.97
C SER A 584 -19.68 19.15 18.11
N ILE A 585 -18.52 19.62 18.58
CA ILE A 585 -17.23 19.34 17.97
C ILE A 585 -16.39 18.58 19.01
N ASP A 586 -15.84 17.46 18.60
CA ASP A 586 -14.84 16.73 19.38
C ASP A 586 -13.50 16.73 18.64
N THR A 587 -12.40 16.73 19.40
CA THR A 587 -11.05 16.57 18.85
C THR A 587 -10.59 15.15 19.15
N ILE A 588 -10.34 14.37 18.10
CA ILE A 588 -9.82 13.00 18.22
C ILE A 588 -8.40 13.08 18.79
N LYS A 589 -8.18 12.37 19.90
CA LYS A 589 -6.91 12.44 20.67
C LYS A 589 -5.75 11.79 19.94
N GLU A 590 -6.01 10.72 19.22
CA GLU A 590 -5.01 10.05 18.39
C GLU A 590 -4.56 11.00 17.27
N LYS A 591 -3.30 10.90 16.96
CA LYS A 591 -2.69 11.75 15.94
C LYS A 591 -2.41 10.96 14.68
N ASN A 592 -2.79 11.53 13.55
CA ASN A 592 -2.29 11.06 12.27
C ASN A 592 -0.77 11.32 12.15
N ARG A 593 -0.17 10.82 11.09
CA ARG A 593 1.29 10.96 10.84
C ARG A 593 1.81 12.41 10.88
N PHE A 594 0.97 13.40 10.62
CA PHE A 594 1.33 14.81 10.55
C PHE A 594 1.08 15.59 11.83
N ASN A 595 0.59 14.92 12.89
CA ASN A 595 0.18 15.55 14.14
C ASN A 595 -0.86 16.66 13.99
N LEU A 596 -1.63 16.65 12.89
CA LEU A 596 -2.68 17.63 12.67
C LEU A 596 -3.90 17.33 13.56
N PRO A 597 -4.60 18.34 14.06
CA PRO A 597 -5.82 18.15 14.80
C PRO A 597 -6.88 17.54 13.88
N ILE A 598 -7.61 16.55 14.39
CA ILE A 598 -8.69 15.86 13.69
C ILE A 598 -9.97 16.21 14.42
N TYR A 599 -10.89 16.86 13.73
CA TYR A 599 -12.17 17.27 14.30
C TYR A 599 -13.29 16.36 13.82
N ARG A 600 -14.09 15.88 14.78
CA ARG A 600 -15.36 15.22 14.56
C ARG A 600 -16.49 16.20 14.83
N LEU A 601 -17.21 16.60 13.81
CA LEU A 601 -18.45 17.35 13.90
C LEU A 601 -19.57 16.32 14.11
N ALA A 602 -20.29 16.40 15.23
CA ALA A 602 -21.36 15.50 15.58
C ALA A 602 -22.70 16.23 15.59
N PHE A 603 -23.70 15.62 14.95
CA PHE A 603 -25.07 16.12 14.83
C PHE A 603 -26.00 15.07 15.43
N THR A 604 -26.22 15.17 16.75
CA THR A 604 -26.95 14.18 17.55
C THR A 604 -28.41 14.59 17.70
N THR A 605 -29.37 13.70 17.41
CA THR A 605 -30.80 13.97 17.63
C THR A 605 -31.06 14.45 19.05
N ALA A 606 -31.80 15.55 19.21
CA ALA A 606 -32.07 16.14 20.53
C ALA A 606 -32.89 15.19 21.42
N GLU A 607 -33.72 14.36 20.80
CA GLU A 607 -34.52 13.32 21.42
C GLU A 607 -34.40 12.01 20.61
N LYS A 608 -34.64 10.87 21.26
CA LYS A 608 -34.70 9.58 20.58
C LYS A 608 -35.92 9.52 19.64
N CYS A 609 -35.74 8.96 18.46
CA CYS A 609 -36.76 8.89 17.43
C CYS A 609 -36.87 7.49 16.81
N LYS A 610 -38.01 7.16 16.18
CA LYS A 610 -38.19 5.91 15.42
C LYS A 610 -37.75 6.03 13.98
N ASN A 611 -37.78 7.22 13.43
CA ASN A 611 -37.38 7.50 12.03
C ASN A 611 -36.57 8.79 12.01
N ILE A 612 -35.53 8.81 11.20
CA ILE A 612 -34.68 9.98 10.98
C ILE A 612 -34.29 10.06 9.51
N LYS A 613 -34.34 11.26 8.96
CA LYS A 613 -33.67 11.66 7.74
C LYS A 613 -32.75 12.83 8.08
N MET A 614 -31.45 12.69 7.82
CA MET A 614 -30.44 13.73 8.03
C MET A 614 -29.67 13.95 6.74
N GLU A 615 -29.53 15.19 6.32
CA GLU A 615 -28.87 15.58 5.08
C GLU A 615 -27.70 16.51 5.38
N PHE A 616 -26.54 16.19 4.83
CA PHE A 616 -25.32 16.99 4.84
C PHE A 616 -25.11 17.55 3.45
N ILE A 617 -25.28 18.87 3.28
CA ILE A 617 -25.26 19.55 1.99
C ILE A 617 -24.00 20.39 1.91
N TYR A 618 -23.14 20.06 0.96
CA TYR A 618 -21.86 20.72 0.73
C TYR A 618 -21.90 21.56 -0.52
N THR A 619 -21.47 22.82 -0.40
CA THR A 619 -21.32 23.75 -1.53
C THR A 619 -19.99 24.48 -1.45
N PRO A 620 -19.28 24.72 -2.58
CA PRO A 620 -18.06 25.48 -2.58
C PRO A 620 -18.35 26.93 -2.18
N VAL A 621 -17.44 27.53 -1.43
CA VAL A 621 -17.49 28.98 -1.16
C VAL A 621 -16.81 29.69 -2.33
N LYS A 622 -17.50 30.71 -2.91
CA LYS A 622 -16.99 31.49 -4.04
C LYS A 622 -15.92 32.47 -3.60
#